data_96272e2c9f8fe2cf09d6deeec2626eef
#
_entry.id   96272e2c9f8fe2cf09d6deeec2626eef
#
_cell.length_a   1.000
_cell.length_b   1.000
_cell.length_c   1.000
_cell.angle_alpha   90.00
_cell.angle_beta   90.00
_cell.angle_gamma   90.00
#
_symmetry.space_group_name_H-M   'P 1'
#
loop_
_entity.id
_entity.type
_entity.pdbx_description
1 polymer ?
#
loop_
_entity_poly.entity_id
_entity_poly.type
_entity_poly.pdbx_seq_one_letter_code
_entity_poly.pdbx_strand_id
1 'polypeptide(L)'
;MRATTQPAPPASGTISGNAMAKRSDTTTTILFALLANGLIAVAKGVAAWLSGSTSMLAEAAHSLADCGNQGLLLLGMKRSMRPADADYPLGHGRAIYFWSFIVALMLFSMGGVFSIYEGLHKLGSGTPLANPWIAVGVLVFSVAAESASLWKAMVQVNTLRGTQSLWRWLRETRRSELLVVVGEDIAATVGLSFALLAVVATMVTGNPVYDALGSLAIGMLLIGVALFVGIEVTSLLVGQSAEPATHAAMMRFLQERDEVAEVYNLITLQNGADVVVAVKARMTERVSALALVDAINRCEHALRMEFPDVRWLFFEPDVTA
;
A
#
# COMPACT_ATOMS: atom_id res chain seq x y z
N MET A 1 -34.45 21.47 28.18
CA MET A 1 -33.31 20.92 27.43
C MET A 1 -33.52 19.43 27.29
N ARG A 2 -34.02 18.95 26.15
CA ARG A 2 -34.11 17.51 25.85
C ARG A 2 -32.79 17.13 25.19
N ALA A 3 -32.01 16.27 25.82
CA ALA A 3 -30.86 15.64 25.23
C ALA A 3 -31.34 14.83 24.02
N THR A 4 -31.03 15.29 22.81
CA THR A 4 -31.19 14.51 21.58
C THR A 4 -30.14 13.41 21.63
N THR A 5 -30.55 12.20 22.00
CA THR A 5 -29.76 11.00 21.79
C THR A 5 -29.56 10.83 20.29
N GLN A 6 -28.32 11.06 19.85
CA GLN A 6 -27.87 10.73 18.52
C GLN A 6 -28.18 9.24 18.28
N PRO A 7 -28.81 8.83 17.19
CA PRO A 7 -29.02 7.42 16.90
C PRO A 7 -27.63 6.74 16.84
N ALA A 8 -27.51 5.61 17.55
CA ALA A 8 -26.34 4.78 17.51
C ALA A 8 -26.00 4.46 16.04
N PRO A 9 -24.71 4.46 15.66
CA PRO A 9 -24.32 4.03 14.31
C PRO A 9 -24.91 2.65 14.06
N PRO A 10 -25.34 2.35 12.81
CA PRO A 10 -25.94 1.06 12.49
C PRO A 10 -25.00 -0.03 13.01
N ALA A 11 -25.59 -0.98 13.75
CA ALA A 11 -24.88 -2.10 14.37
C ALA A 11 -23.92 -2.68 13.34
N SER A 12 -22.68 -2.92 13.76
CA SER A 12 -21.60 -3.49 12.96
C SER A 12 -22.12 -4.70 12.19
N GLY A 13 -22.63 -4.45 10.98
CA GLY A 13 -23.01 -5.51 10.06
C GLY A 13 -21.80 -6.42 9.95
N THR A 14 -22.01 -7.70 10.11
CA THR A 14 -21.04 -8.77 9.95
C THR A 14 -20.11 -8.42 8.78
N ILE A 15 -18.86 -8.10 9.12
CA ILE A 15 -17.81 -7.92 8.12
C ILE A 15 -17.87 -9.16 7.24
N SER A 16 -18.19 -8.98 5.97
CA SER A 16 -18.33 -10.10 5.03
C SER A 16 -17.07 -10.97 5.15
N GLY A 17 -17.23 -12.29 5.26
CA GLY A 17 -16.11 -13.23 5.39
C GLY A 17 -15.04 -13.02 4.30
N ASN A 18 -15.44 -12.51 3.15
CA ASN A 18 -14.56 -12.16 2.03
C ASN A 18 -13.66 -10.95 2.32
N ALA A 19 -14.16 -9.92 3.00
CA ALA A 19 -13.35 -8.76 3.41
C ALA A 19 -12.35 -9.13 4.52
N MET A 20 -12.76 -10.00 5.45
CA MET A 20 -11.85 -10.55 6.47
C MET A 20 -10.74 -11.43 5.86
N ALA A 21 -11.08 -12.30 4.91
CA ALA A 21 -10.10 -13.14 4.22
C ALA A 21 -9.08 -12.29 3.45
N LYS A 22 -9.53 -11.30 2.67
CA LYS A 22 -8.65 -10.37 1.95
C LYS A 22 -7.71 -9.57 2.88
N ARG A 23 -8.18 -9.18 4.07
CA ARG A 23 -7.35 -8.49 5.08
C ARG A 23 -6.34 -9.43 5.75
N SER A 24 -6.73 -10.67 6.02
CA SER A 24 -5.83 -11.70 6.55
C SER A 24 -4.66 -11.97 5.60
N ASP A 25 -4.92 -12.07 4.31
CA ASP A 25 -3.90 -12.29 3.29
C ASP A 25 -2.90 -11.13 3.21
N THR A 26 -3.37 -9.88 3.29
CA THR A 26 -2.50 -8.70 3.29
C THR A 26 -1.62 -8.66 4.53
N THR A 27 -2.18 -8.91 5.72
CA THR A 27 -1.40 -8.98 6.96
C THR A 27 -0.34 -10.07 6.89
N THR A 28 -0.67 -11.25 6.35
CA THR A 28 0.27 -12.36 6.18
C THR A 28 1.41 -11.99 5.22
N THR A 29 1.12 -11.25 4.15
CA THR A 29 2.14 -10.78 3.21
C THR A 29 3.11 -9.80 3.87
N ILE A 30 2.61 -8.82 4.63
CA ILE A 30 3.47 -7.87 5.36
C ILE A 30 4.30 -8.58 6.44
N LEU A 31 3.71 -9.55 7.16
CA LEU A 31 4.47 -10.34 8.14
C LEU A 31 5.56 -11.19 7.49
N PHE A 32 5.32 -11.71 6.29
CA PHE A 32 6.33 -12.44 5.54
C PHE A 32 7.49 -11.52 5.10
N ALA A 33 7.18 -10.32 4.61
CA ALA A 33 8.18 -9.29 4.29
C ALA A 33 8.99 -8.90 5.54
N LEU A 34 8.32 -8.68 6.67
CA LEU A 34 8.98 -8.39 7.96
C LEU A 34 9.94 -9.51 8.39
N LEU A 35 9.54 -10.76 8.24
CA LEU A 35 10.41 -11.92 8.56
C LEU A 35 11.61 -12.00 7.60
N ALA A 36 11.40 -11.81 6.30
CA ALA A 36 12.47 -11.78 5.30
C ALA A 36 13.50 -10.69 5.63
N ASN A 37 13.05 -9.45 5.83
CA ASN A 37 13.91 -8.32 6.19
C ASN A 37 14.61 -8.53 7.54
N GLY A 38 13.92 -9.11 8.52
CA GLY A 38 14.52 -9.48 9.81
C GLY A 38 15.66 -10.48 9.67
N LEU A 39 15.50 -11.52 8.84
CA LEU A 39 16.54 -12.48 8.55
C LEU A 39 17.74 -11.84 7.83
N ILE A 40 17.48 -10.95 6.87
CA ILE A 40 18.53 -10.20 6.17
C ILE A 40 19.28 -9.29 7.16
N ALA A 41 18.58 -8.56 8.03
CA ALA A 41 19.19 -7.70 9.04
C ALA A 41 20.11 -8.50 9.99
N VAL A 42 19.65 -9.66 10.45
CA VAL A 42 20.45 -10.57 11.30
C VAL A 42 21.68 -11.06 10.55
N ALA A 43 21.54 -11.53 9.30
CA ALA A 43 22.65 -12.05 8.51
C ALA A 43 23.71 -10.96 8.28
N LYS A 44 23.28 -9.73 7.91
CA LYS A 44 24.16 -8.56 7.75
C LYS A 44 24.82 -8.17 9.08
N GLY A 45 24.09 -8.18 10.20
CA GLY A 45 24.64 -7.88 11.53
C GLY A 45 25.71 -8.89 11.97
N VAL A 46 25.46 -10.19 11.75
CA VAL A 46 26.48 -11.23 12.01
C VAL A 46 27.70 -11.07 11.12
N ALA A 47 27.50 -10.79 9.82
CA ALA A 47 28.60 -10.54 8.91
C ALA A 47 29.40 -9.29 9.30
N ALA A 48 28.75 -8.20 9.75
CA ALA A 48 29.40 -7.02 10.28
C ALA A 48 30.26 -7.34 11.51
N TRP A 49 29.71 -8.12 12.45
CA TRP A 49 30.45 -8.52 13.67
C TRP A 49 31.66 -9.40 13.37
N LEU A 50 31.49 -10.39 12.50
CA LEU A 50 32.58 -11.31 12.13
C LEU A 50 33.68 -10.65 11.29
N SER A 51 33.32 -9.67 10.43
CA SER A 51 34.27 -8.98 9.55
C SER A 51 34.88 -7.71 10.16
N GLY A 52 34.28 -7.16 11.24
CA GLY A 52 34.62 -5.83 11.75
C GLY A 52 34.31 -4.71 10.76
N SER A 53 33.51 -4.97 9.72
CA SER A 53 33.21 -4.03 8.63
C SER A 53 32.14 -3.03 9.03
N THR A 54 32.49 -1.74 9.01
CA THR A 54 31.56 -0.64 9.27
C THR A 54 30.51 -0.51 8.18
N SER A 55 30.85 -0.83 6.93
CA SER A 55 29.88 -0.84 5.82
C SER A 55 28.82 -1.93 5.99
N MET A 56 29.21 -3.12 6.43
CA MET A 56 28.24 -4.19 6.75
C MET A 56 27.35 -3.83 7.93
N LEU A 57 27.87 -3.07 8.91
CA LEU A 57 27.05 -2.56 10.02
C LEU A 57 26.02 -1.53 9.52
N ALA A 58 26.40 -0.63 8.62
CA ALA A 58 25.48 0.32 7.99
C ALA A 58 24.39 -0.41 7.19
N GLU A 59 24.76 -1.45 6.45
CA GLU A 59 23.80 -2.30 5.72
C GLU A 59 22.83 -3.05 6.65
N ALA A 60 23.32 -3.54 7.80
CA ALA A 60 22.46 -4.16 8.80
C ALA A 60 21.47 -3.15 9.41
N ALA A 61 21.93 -1.94 9.69
CA ALA A 61 21.09 -0.85 10.19
C ALA A 61 20.01 -0.45 9.16
N HIS A 62 20.37 -0.43 7.86
CA HIS A 62 19.39 -0.19 6.76
C HIS A 62 18.32 -1.27 6.72
N SER A 63 18.71 -2.56 6.74
CA SER A 63 17.74 -3.67 6.76
C SER A 63 16.86 -3.68 8.03
N LEU A 64 17.36 -3.16 9.15
CA LEU A 64 16.56 -2.97 10.35
C LEU A 64 15.52 -1.84 10.17
N ALA A 65 15.87 -0.78 9.43
CA ALA A 65 14.94 0.29 9.07
C ALA A 65 13.82 -0.25 8.16
N ASP A 66 14.11 -1.16 7.23
CA ASP A 66 13.12 -1.84 6.40
C ASP A 66 12.13 -2.66 7.24
N CYS A 67 12.62 -3.35 8.30
CA CYS A 67 11.73 -3.97 9.30
C CYS A 67 10.82 -2.93 9.97
N GLY A 68 11.34 -1.73 10.24
CA GLY A 68 10.57 -0.60 10.77
C GLY A 68 9.43 -0.19 9.84
N ASN A 69 9.67 -0.17 8.53
CA ASN A 69 8.68 0.14 7.49
C ASN A 69 7.48 -0.83 7.57
N GLN A 70 7.71 -2.14 7.59
CA GLN A 70 6.65 -3.13 7.75
C GLN A 70 5.94 -2.99 9.10
N GLY A 71 6.66 -2.68 10.17
CA GLY A 71 6.08 -2.39 11.49
C GLY A 71 5.11 -1.19 11.45
N LEU A 72 5.47 -0.11 10.74
CA LEU A 72 4.62 1.06 10.56
C LEU A 72 3.37 0.75 9.72
N LEU A 73 3.50 -0.08 8.67
CA LEU A 73 2.34 -0.53 7.89
C LEU A 73 1.37 -1.36 8.75
N LEU A 74 1.87 -2.30 9.55
CA LEU A 74 1.04 -3.08 10.48
C LEU A 74 0.35 -2.17 11.52
N LEU A 75 1.05 -1.15 12.03
CA LEU A 75 0.45 -0.15 12.91
C LEU A 75 -0.65 0.65 12.20
N GLY A 76 -0.41 1.05 10.96
CA GLY A 76 -1.36 1.73 10.10
C GLY A 76 -2.63 0.90 9.88
N MET A 77 -2.46 -0.37 9.52
CA MET A 77 -3.57 -1.31 9.38
C MET A 77 -4.36 -1.47 10.68
N LYS A 78 -3.69 -1.65 11.81
CA LYS A 78 -4.35 -1.76 13.13
C LYS A 78 -5.12 -0.49 13.48
N ARG A 79 -4.57 0.69 13.19
CA ARG A 79 -5.24 1.98 13.44
C ARG A 79 -6.43 2.20 12.51
N SER A 80 -6.32 1.81 11.24
CA SER A 80 -7.41 1.96 10.28
C SER A 80 -8.64 1.12 10.59
N MET A 81 -8.47 0.04 11.37
CA MET A 81 -9.59 -0.82 11.80
C MET A 81 -10.39 -0.26 13.00
N ARG A 82 -10.01 0.88 13.58
CA ARG A 82 -10.79 1.49 14.65
C ARG A 82 -12.16 1.91 14.13
N PRO A 83 -13.23 1.63 14.89
CA PRO A 83 -14.59 2.01 14.49
C PRO A 83 -14.75 3.54 14.45
N ALA A 84 -15.84 3.97 13.84
CA ALA A 84 -16.26 5.36 13.87
C ALA A 84 -16.53 5.82 15.32
N ASP A 85 -16.16 7.06 15.62
CA ASP A 85 -16.41 7.75 16.89
C ASP A 85 -16.87 9.20 16.63
N ALA A 86 -17.04 10.00 17.69
CA ALA A 86 -17.53 11.37 17.56
C ALA A 86 -16.57 12.28 16.78
N ASP A 87 -15.26 12.06 16.88
CA ASP A 87 -14.24 12.85 16.21
C ASP A 87 -14.00 12.35 14.76
N TYR A 88 -14.24 11.07 14.53
CA TYR A 88 -14.05 10.41 13.23
C TYR A 88 -15.32 9.66 12.80
N PRO A 89 -16.37 10.38 12.36
CA PRO A 89 -17.69 9.81 12.09
C PRO A 89 -17.70 8.78 10.95
N LEU A 90 -16.75 8.83 10.02
CA LEU A 90 -16.58 7.84 8.96
C LEU A 90 -15.59 6.73 9.34
N GLY A 91 -15.09 6.71 10.60
CA GLY A 91 -14.07 5.77 11.06
C GLY A 91 -12.65 6.21 10.70
N HIS A 92 -11.69 5.39 11.11
CA HIS A 92 -10.26 5.70 10.98
C HIS A 92 -9.62 5.08 9.72
N GLY A 93 -10.40 4.69 8.72
CA GLY A 93 -9.92 3.98 7.53
C GLY A 93 -8.71 4.61 6.86
N ARG A 94 -8.66 5.95 6.78
CA ARG A 94 -7.56 6.71 6.16
C ARG A 94 -6.24 6.66 6.92
N ALA A 95 -6.21 6.16 8.16
CA ALA A 95 -4.97 6.06 8.93
C ALA A 95 -3.91 5.22 8.21
N ILE A 96 -4.32 4.20 7.42
CA ILE A 96 -3.38 3.39 6.65
C ILE A 96 -2.61 4.23 5.62
N TYR A 97 -3.26 5.19 4.96
CA TYR A 97 -2.64 6.05 3.96
C TYR A 97 -1.58 6.97 4.58
N PHE A 98 -1.85 7.52 5.76
CA PHE A 98 -0.86 8.31 6.50
C PHE A 98 0.40 7.49 6.80
N TRP A 99 0.25 6.27 7.33
CA TRP A 99 1.40 5.43 7.65
C TRP A 99 2.13 4.95 6.39
N SER A 100 1.40 4.62 5.32
CA SER A 100 2.00 4.30 4.01
C SER A 100 2.80 5.47 3.44
N PHE A 101 2.33 6.71 3.62
CA PHE A 101 3.07 7.91 3.22
C PHE A 101 4.35 8.11 4.03
N ILE A 102 4.31 7.87 5.36
CA ILE A 102 5.51 7.92 6.21
C ILE A 102 6.53 6.88 5.73
N VAL A 103 6.12 5.67 5.39
CA VAL A 103 7.03 4.64 4.85
C VAL A 103 7.63 5.08 3.51
N ALA A 104 6.84 5.64 2.60
CA ALA A 104 7.37 6.19 1.35
C ALA A 104 8.40 7.30 1.58
N LEU A 105 8.19 8.17 2.59
CA LEU A 105 9.14 9.21 2.98
C LEU A 105 10.43 8.62 3.57
N MET A 106 10.33 7.54 4.36
CA MET A 106 11.51 6.83 4.89
C MET A 106 12.31 6.16 3.75
N LEU A 107 11.61 5.52 2.81
CA LEU A 107 12.25 4.92 1.64
C LEU A 107 12.98 5.98 0.80
N PHE A 108 12.39 7.17 0.63
CA PHE A 108 13.03 8.30 -0.04
C PHE A 108 14.30 8.77 0.68
N SER A 109 14.20 9.04 1.99
CA SER A 109 15.28 9.68 2.74
C SER A 109 16.36 8.70 3.18
N MET A 110 15.99 7.62 3.90
CA MET A 110 16.93 6.65 4.45
C MET A 110 17.38 5.63 3.39
N GLY A 111 16.52 5.30 2.44
CA GLY A 111 16.89 4.43 1.32
C GLY A 111 17.62 5.22 0.21
N GLY A 112 16.89 6.11 -0.45
CA GLY A 112 17.34 6.77 -1.68
C GLY A 112 18.43 7.81 -1.46
N VAL A 113 18.13 8.85 -0.68
CA VAL A 113 19.08 9.98 -0.47
C VAL A 113 20.37 9.50 0.22
N PHE A 114 20.24 8.62 1.21
CA PHE A 114 21.39 8.06 1.91
C PHE A 114 22.27 7.22 0.96
N SER A 115 21.69 6.37 0.09
CA SER A 115 22.46 5.57 -0.88
C SER A 115 23.18 6.44 -1.91
N ILE A 116 22.57 7.56 -2.34
CA ILE A 116 23.26 8.54 -3.21
C ILE A 116 24.42 9.19 -2.48
N TYR A 117 24.20 9.65 -1.24
CA TYR A 117 25.26 10.25 -0.43
C TYR A 117 26.44 9.28 -0.25
N GLU A 118 26.16 8.02 0.11
CA GLU A 118 27.19 6.99 0.26
C GLU A 118 27.94 6.72 -1.04
N GLY A 119 27.21 6.60 -2.17
CA GLY A 119 27.82 6.42 -3.49
C GLY A 119 28.76 7.57 -3.88
N LEU A 120 28.36 8.82 -3.66
CA LEU A 120 29.21 10.00 -3.88
C LEU A 120 30.43 10.01 -2.96
N HIS A 121 30.27 9.64 -1.70
CA HIS A 121 31.39 9.56 -0.74
C HIS A 121 32.40 8.48 -1.14
N LYS A 122 31.92 7.30 -1.56
CA LYS A 122 32.79 6.22 -2.08
C LYS A 122 33.56 6.63 -3.33
N LEU A 123 32.97 7.41 -4.25
CA LEU A 123 33.68 7.94 -5.41
C LEU A 123 34.85 8.82 -5.02
N GLY A 124 34.72 9.60 -3.93
CA GLY A 124 35.79 10.49 -3.44
C GLY A 124 36.87 9.78 -2.63
N SER A 125 36.55 8.69 -1.93
CA SER A 125 37.45 8.03 -0.98
C SER A 125 38.31 6.91 -1.60
N GLY A 126 37.88 6.30 -2.70
CA GLY A 126 38.58 5.22 -3.39
C GLY A 126 38.89 4.00 -2.51
N THR A 127 38.16 3.80 -1.43
CA THR A 127 38.42 2.73 -0.45
C THR A 127 38.15 1.35 -1.05
N PRO A 128 39.14 0.41 -0.96
CA PRO A 128 38.94 -0.96 -1.44
C PRO A 128 37.87 -1.69 -0.63
N LEU A 129 37.15 -2.62 -1.28
CA LEU A 129 36.22 -3.52 -0.60
C LEU A 129 36.94 -4.42 0.40
N ALA A 130 36.54 -4.36 1.67
CA ALA A 130 37.00 -5.28 2.69
C ALA A 130 36.20 -6.59 2.58
N ASN A 131 36.91 -7.75 2.49
CA ASN A 131 36.31 -9.09 2.47
C ASN A 131 35.17 -9.27 1.42
N PRO A 132 35.42 -9.08 0.12
CA PRO A 132 34.39 -9.05 -0.91
C PRO A 132 33.59 -10.36 -1.02
N TRP A 133 34.17 -11.49 -0.68
CA TRP A 133 33.47 -12.80 -0.67
C TRP A 133 32.37 -12.88 0.38
N ILE A 134 32.55 -12.24 1.54
CA ILE A 134 31.50 -12.15 2.57
C ILE A 134 30.37 -11.28 2.04
N ALA A 135 30.70 -10.15 1.42
CA ALA A 135 29.71 -9.27 0.80
C ALA A 135 28.88 -10.00 -0.28
N VAL A 136 29.54 -10.74 -1.18
CA VAL A 136 28.86 -11.55 -2.20
C VAL A 136 27.94 -12.59 -1.57
N GLY A 137 28.39 -13.34 -0.56
CA GLY A 137 27.57 -14.33 0.11
C GLY A 137 26.31 -13.74 0.76
N VAL A 138 26.46 -12.60 1.44
CA VAL A 138 25.33 -11.90 2.08
C VAL A 138 24.37 -11.30 1.02
N LEU A 139 24.90 -10.71 -0.06
CA LEU A 139 24.08 -10.18 -1.14
C LEU A 139 23.27 -11.26 -1.85
N VAL A 140 23.86 -12.43 -2.15
CA VAL A 140 23.15 -13.57 -2.74
C VAL A 140 22.04 -14.05 -1.81
N PHE A 141 22.33 -14.19 -0.51
CA PHE A 141 21.32 -14.54 0.47
C PHE A 141 20.19 -13.50 0.52
N SER A 142 20.53 -12.20 0.54
CA SER A 142 19.56 -11.09 0.57
C SER A 142 18.69 -11.08 -0.68
N VAL A 143 19.27 -11.26 -1.88
CA VAL A 143 18.49 -11.35 -3.15
C VAL A 143 17.52 -12.53 -3.09
N ALA A 144 17.93 -13.68 -2.57
CA ALA A 144 17.06 -14.84 -2.45
C ALA A 144 15.89 -14.57 -1.48
N ALA A 145 16.16 -13.97 -0.32
CA ALA A 145 15.15 -13.65 0.68
C ALA A 145 14.15 -12.60 0.18
N GLU A 146 14.64 -11.49 -0.45
CA GLU A 146 13.79 -10.46 -1.05
C GLU A 146 12.97 -11.00 -2.23
N SER A 147 13.57 -11.86 -3.07
CA SER A 147 12.83 -12.52 -4.16
C SER A 147 11.70 -13.40 -3.63
N ALA A 148 11.88 -14.06 -2.48
CA ALA A 148 10.83 -14.86 -1.84
C ALA A 148 9.71 -13.96 -1.27
N SER A 149 10.06 -12.81 -0.69
CA SER A 149 9.10 -11.79 -0.24
C SER A 149 8.29 -11.25 -1.42
N LEU A 150 8.98 -10.79 -2.46
CA LEU A 150 8.36 -10.29 -3.69
C LEU A 150 7.44 -11.33 -4.33
N TRP A 151 7.84 -12.60 -4.38
CA TRP A 151 6.98 -13.67 -4.88
C TRP A 151 5.68 -13.74 -4.07
N LYS A 152 5.77 -13.75 -2.75
CA LYS A 152 4.58 -13.80 -1.88
C LYS A 152 3.65 -12.62 -2.13
N ALA A 153 4.20 -11.41 -2.23
CA ALA A 153 3.45 -10.21 -2.57
C ALA A 153 2.82 -10.31 -3.97
N MET A 154 3.56 -10.78 -4.97
CA MET A 154 3.08 -10.94 -6.34
C MET A 154 1.99 -12.01 -6.50
N VAL A 155 2.04 -13.10 -5.73
CA VAL A 155 0.94 -14.08 -5.67
C VAL A 155 -0.36 -13.40 -5.21
N GLN A 156 -0.30 -12.60 -4.15
CA GLN A 156 -1.45 -11.86 -3.67
C GLN A 156 -1.94 -10.83 -4.70
N VAL A 157 -1.04 -10.03 -5.29
CA VAL A 157 -1.37 -9.06 -6.34
C VAL A 157 -2.02 -9.74 -7.54
N ASN A 158 -1.49 -10.88 -7.98
CA ASN A 158 -2.05 -11.61 -9.12
C ASN A 158 -3.50 -12.09 -8.86
N THR A 159 -3.81 -12.46 -7.61
CA THR A 159 -5.19 -12.82 -7.22
C THR A 159 -6.12 -11.60 -7.25
N LEU A 160 -5.61 -10.42 -6.87
CA LEU A 160 -6.41 -9.19 -6.79
C LEU A 160 -6.58 -8.49 -8.13
N ARG A 161 -5.53 -8.45 -8.98
CA ARG A 161 -5.55 -7.72 -10.26
C ARG A 161 -6.37 -8.40 -11.36
N GLY A 162 -6.63 -9.71 -11.24
CA GLY A 162 -7.29 -10.48 -12.28
C GLY A 162 -6.54 -10.40 -13.61
N THR A 163 -7.22 -9.93 -14.67
CA THR A 163 -6.66 -9.78 -16.02
C THR A 163 -5.95 -8.45 -16.28
N GLN A 164 -5.93 -7.53 -15.31
CA GLN A 164 -5.26 -6.23 -15.47
C GLN A 164 -3.74 -6.39 -15.52
N SER A 165 -3.04 -5.49 -16.26
CA SER A 165 -1.59 -5.41 -16.22
C SER A 165 -1.13 -4.94 -14.83
N LEU A 166 0.08 -5.38 -14.42
CA LEU A 166 0.66 -4.98 -13.12
C LEU A 166 0.75 -3.46 -12.98
N TRP A 167 1.23 -2.78 -14.02
CA TRP A 167 1.37 -1.32 -14.02
C TRP A 167 0.04 -0.60 -13.83
N ARG A 168 -1.00 -1.06 -14.52
CA ARG A 168 -2.35 -0.51 -14.37
C ARG A 168 -2.89 -0.75 -12.97
N TRP A 169 -2.70 -1.95 -12.43
CA TRP A 169 -3.12 -2.29 -11.08
C TRP A 169 -2.41 -1.40 -10.03
N LEU A 170 -1.08 -1.20 -10.14
CA LEU A 170 -0.32 -0.34 -9.23
C LEU A 170 -0.84 1.11 -9.20
N ARG A 171 -1.36 1.62 -10.32
CA ARG A 171 -1.94 2.98 -10.40
C ARG A 171 -3.41 3.07 -10.00
N GLU A 172 -4.17 2.00 -10.15
CA GLU A 172 -5.61 1.99 -9.89
C GLU A 172 -5.96 1.40 -8.52
N THR A 173 -5.06 0.67 -7.88
CA THR A 173 -5.31 0.06 -6.57
C THR A 173 -5.52 1.10 -5.47
N ARG A 174 -6.41 0.79 -4.54
CA ARG A 174 -6.68 1.60 -3.35
C ARG A 174 -6.05 1.01 -2.09
N ARG A 175 -5.24 -0.03 -2.24
CA ARG A 175 -4.54 -0.76 -1.18
C ARG A 175 -3.12 -0.23 -1.02
N SER A 176 -3.00 0.93 -0.33
CA SER A 176 -1.71 1.60 -0.16
C SER A 176 -0.65 0.72 0.52
N GLU A 177 -1.07 -0.16 1.43
CA GLU A 177 -0.17 -1.08 2.12
C GLU A 177 0.47 -2.10 1.18
N LEU A 178 -0.29 -2.64 0.22
CA LEU A 178 0.26 -3.54 -0.80
C LEU A 178 1.11 -2.81 -1.83
N LEU A 179 0.70 -1.60 -2.21
CA LEU A 179 1.47 -0.75 -3.12
C LEU A 179 2.86 -0.46 -2.55
N VAL A 180 2.94 -0.13 -1.26
CA VAL A 180 4.21 0.12 -0.56
C VAL A 180 5.07 -1.14 -0.54
N VAL A 181 4.53 -2.28 -0.06
CA VAL A 181 5.29 -3.54 0.05
C VAL A 181 5.81 -4.00 -1.31
N VAL A 182 4.96 -4.01 -2.34
CA VAL A 182 5.37 -4.41 -3.69
C VAL A 182 6.42 -3.45 -4.26
N GLY A 183 6.23 -2.14 -4.07
CA GLY A 183 7.21 -1.13 -4.50
C GLY A 183 8.55 -1.30 -3.81
N GLU A 184 8.56 -1.51 -2.50
CA GLU A 184 9.75 -1.74 -1.69
C GLU A 184 10.46 -3.04 -2.09
N ASP A 185 9.74 -4.16 -2.19
CA ASP A 185 10.31 -5.47 -2.55
C ASP A 185 10.89 -5.48 -3.98
N ILE A 186 10.24 -4.81 -4.95
CA ILE A 186 10.79 -4.63 -6.30
C ILE A 186 12.09 -3.81 -6.24
N ALA A 187 12.07 -2.68 -5.53
CA ALA A 187 13.23 -1.81 -5.39
C ALA A 187 14.38 -2.53 -4.68
N ALA A 188 14.10 -3.28 -3.62
CA ALA A 188 15.09 -4.06 -2.89
C ALA A 188 15.70 -5.17 -3.76
N THR A 189 14.87 -5.98 -4.43
CA THR A 189 15.36 -7.08 -5.30
C THR A 189 16.24 -6.56 -6.45
N VAL A 190 15.79 -5.51 -7.14
CA VAL A 190 16.56 -4.90 -8.25
C VAL A 190 17.80 -4.18 -7.72
N GLY A 191 17.68 -3.44 -6.62
CA GLY A 191 18.79 -2.73 -5.98
C GLY A 191 19.88 -3.68 -5.50
N LEU A 192 19.53 -4.75 -4.79
CA LEU A 192 20.48 -5.79 -4.36
C LEU A 192 21.15 -6.50 -5.55
N SER A 193 20.42 -6.68 -6.67
CA SER A 193 21.01 -7.20 -7.91
C SER A 193 22.04 -6.25 -8.48
N PHE A 194 21.80 -4.93 -8.47
CA PHE A 194 22.79 -3.93 -8.84
C PHE A 194 23.98 -3.93 -7.89
N ALA A 195 23.77 -4.03 -6.58
CA ALA A 195 24.84 -4.15 -5.59
C ALA A 195 25.74 -5.37 -5.88
N LEU A 196 25.13 -6.53 -6.13
CA LEU A 196 25.86 -7.76 -6.45
C LEU A 196 26.71 -7.61 -7.72
N LEU A 197 26.11 -7.06 -8.79
CA LEU A 197 26.84 -6.80 -10.04
C LEU A 197 28.00 -5.80 -9.83
N ALA A 198 27.77 -4.75 -9.06
CA ALA A 198 28.78 -3.74 -8.75
C ALA A 198 29.95 -4.32 -7.94
N VAL A 199 29.66 -5.13 -6.92
CA VAL A 199 30.71 -5.82 -6.12
C VAL A 199 31.50 -6.79 -6.99
N VAL A 200 30.86 -7.61 -7.81
CA VAL A 200 31.53 -8.53 -8.74
C VAL A 200 32.42 -7.76 -9.75
N ALA A 201 31.89 -6.67 -10.32
CA ALA A 201 32.64 -5.83 -11.24
C ALA A 201 33.88 -5.23 -10.55
N THR A 202 33.74 -4.75 -9.31
CA THR A 202 34.85 -4.25 -8.49
C THR A 202 35.90 -5.33 -8.23
N MET A 203 35.47 -6.57 -7.91
CA MET A 203 36.39 -7.70 -7.68
C MET A 203 37.16 -8.08 -8.93
N VAL A 204 36.52 -8.11 -10.10
CA VAL A 204 37.13 -8.53 -11.36
C VAL A 204 38.11 -7.43 -11.89
N THR A 205 37.71 -6.17 -11.76
CA THR A 205 38.48 -5.04 -12.33
C THR A 205 39.50 -4.43 -11.35
N GLY A 206 39.34 -4.67 -10.05
CA GLY A 206 40.08 -4.01 -8.99
C GLY A 206 39.72 -2.52 -8.82
N ASN A 207 38.68 -2.01 -9.51
CA ASN A 207 38.33 -0.60 -9.52
C ASN A 207 37.10 -0.33 -8.62
N PRO A 208 37.27 0.40 -7.49
CA PRO A 208 36.18 0.66 -6.53
C PRO A 208 35.04 1.57 -7.07
N VAL A 209 35.28 2.21 -8.23
CA VAL A 209 34.27 3.07 -8.87
C VAL A 209 32.99 2.29 -9.19
N TYR A 210 33.07 0.99 -9.51
CA TYR A 210 31.90 0.19 -9.81
C TYR A 210 30.99 0.03 -8.58
N ASP A 211 31.56 -0.14 -7.38
CA ASP A 211 30.76 -0.22 -6.13
C ASP A 211 30.04 1.11 -5.84
N ALA A 212 30.72 2.23 -6.04
CA ALA A 212 30.13 3.55 -5.91
C ALA A 212 29.00 3.81 -6.92
N LEU A 213 29.18 3.41 -8.18
CA LEU A 213 28.13 3.51 -9.21
C LEU A 213 26.93 2.63 -8.88
N GLY A 214 27.18 1.44 -8.31
CA GLY A 214 26.12 0.57 -7.79
C GLY A 214 25.26 1.27 -6.73
N SER A 215 25.89 1.89 -5.72
CA SER A 215 25.20 2.65 -4.68
C SER A 215 24.40 3.82 -5.24
N LEU A 216 24.92 4.55 -6.24
CA LEU A 216 24.20 5.64 -6.91
C LEU A 216 22.98 5.12 -7.68
N ALA A 217 23.12 4.00 -8.41
CA ALA A 217 22.02 3.39 -9.16
C ALA A 217 20.89 2.92 -8.22
N ILE A 218 21.25 2.32 -7.08
CA ILE A 218 20.30 1.91 -6.04
C ILE A 218 19.58 3.14 -5.50
N GLY A 219 20.31 4.19 -5.14
CA GLY A 219 19.70 5.42 -4.61
C GLY A 219 18.72 6.07 -5.59
N MET A 220 19.05 6.16 -6.87
CA MET A 220 18.14 6.67 -7.90
C MET A 220 16.89 5.79 -8.06
N LEU A 221 17.04 4.47 -8.04
CA LEU A 221 15.92 3.53 -8.11
C LEU A 221 14.97 3.72 -6.93
N LEU A 222 15.53 3.77 -5.70
CA LEU A 222 14.74 3.94 -4.47
C LEU A 222 14.01 5.29 -4.45
N ILE A 223 14.64 6.38 -4.89
CA ILE A 223 13.98 7.69 -5.04
C ILE A 223 12.82 7.58 -6.04
N GLY A 224 13.04 6.95 -7.20
CA GLY A 224 11.99 6.79 -8.21
C GLY A 224 10.77 6.03 -7.68
N VAL A 225 11.01 4.91 -6.99
CA VAL A 225 9.93 4.11 -6.37
C VAL A 225 9.24 4.87 -5.25
N ALA A 226 10.00 5.54 -4.37
CA ALA A 226 9.45 6.31 -3.27
C ALA A 226 8.57 7.48 -3.74
N LEU A 227 8.97 8.18 -4.80
CA LEU A 227 8.18 9.24 -5.42
C LEU A 227 6.90 8.69 -6.04
N PHE A 228 6.97 7.57 -6.76
CA PHE A 228 5.80 6.92 -7.33
C PHE A 228 4.79 6.52 -6.24
N VAL A 229 5.25 5.78 -5.23
CA VAL A 229 4.41 5.35 -4.09
C VAL A 229 3.85 6.57 -3.34
N GLY A 230 4.70 7.57 -3.08
CA GLY A 230 4.30 8.80 -2.38
C GLY A 230 3.19 9.55 -3.09
N ILE A 231 3.24 9.68 -4.41
CA ILE A 231 2.20 10.34 -5.24
C ILE A 231 0.88 9.57 -5.15
N GLU A 232 0.91 8.25 -5.34
CA GLU A 232 -0.32 7.42 -5.31
C GLU A 232 -0.96 7.43 -3.91
N VAL A 233 -0.16 7.31 -2.85
CA VAL A 233 -0.65 7.35 -1.47
C VAL A 233 -1.18 8.74 -1.09
N THR A 234 -0.54 9.82 -1.55
CA THR A 234 -1.02 11.18 -1.31
C THR A 234 -2.40 11.40 -1.93
N SER A 235 -2.64 10.87 -3.13
CA SER A 235 -3.96 10.93 -3.78
C SER A 235 -5.05 10.27 -2.92
N LEU A 236 -4.74 9.13 -2.26
CA LEU A 236 -5.64 8.46 -1.33
C LEU A 236 -5.86 9.27 -0.04
N LEU A 237 -4.84 9.95 0.47
CA LEU A 237 -4.94 10.85 1.63
C LEU A 237 -5.87 12.03 1.36
N VAL A 238 -5.75 12.66 0.19
CA VAL A 238 -6.61 13.79 -0.22
C VAL A 238 -8.06 13.34 -0.38
N GLY A 239 -8.29 12.15 -0.92
CA GLY A 239 -9.64 11.59 -1.07
C GLY A 239 -9.93 11.12 -2.48
N GLN A 240 -9.40 9.98 -2.82
CA GLN A 240 -9.60 9.37 -4.13
C GLN A 240 -10.89 8.55 -4.16
N SER A 241 -11.55 8.51 -5.33
CA SER A 241 -12.70 7.65 -5.61
C SER A 241 -12.33 6.17 -5.42
N ALA A 242 -13.33 5.30 -5.24
CA ALA A 242 -13.16 3.85 -5.35
C ALA A 242 -12.45 3.46 -6.65
N GLU A 243 -11.97 2.22 -6.74
CA GLU A 243 -11.35 1.72 -7.98
C GLU A 243 -12.26 1.96 -9.19
N PRO A 244 -11.71 2.39 -10.35
CA PRO A 244 -12.53 2.77 -11.52
C PRO A 244 -13.50 1.66 -11.97
N ALA A 245 -13.08 0.41 -11.88
CA ALA A 245 -13.92 -0.74 -12.21
C ALA A 245 -15.12 -0.87 -11.24
N THR A 246 -14.87 -0.68 -9.95
CA THR A 246 -15.90 -0.73 -8.90
C THR A 246 -16.89 0.44 -9.05
N HIS A 247 -16.39 1.65 -9.28
CA HIS A 247 -17.24 2.82 -9.54
C HIS A 247 -18.14 2.59 -10.76
N ALA A 248 -17.59 2.11 -11.87
CA ALA A 248 -18.36 1.81 -13.08
C ALA A 248 -19.38 0.68 -12.87
N ALA A 249 -19.04 -0.32 -12.06
CA ALA A 249 -19.96 -1.40 -11.70
C ALA A 249 -21.14 -0.88 -10.85
N MET A 250 -20.85 -0.03 -9.85
CA MET A 250 -21.90 0.62 -9.03
C MET A 250 -22.82 1.49 -9.86
N MET A 251 -22.27 2.27 -10.81
CA MET A 251 -23.05 3.10 -11.72
C MET A 251 -24.01 2.25 -12.55
N ARG A 252 -23.51 1.18 -13.18
CA ARG A 252 -24.36 0.26 -13.98
C ARG A 252 -25.43 -0.41 -13.12
N PHE A 253 -25.05 -0.90 -11.93
CA PHE A 253 -25.97 -1.52 -11.00
C PHE A 253 -27.13 -0.58 -10.64
N LEU A 254 -26.86 0.69 -10.37
CA LEU A 254 -27.92 1.67 -10.07
C LEU A 254 -28.79 1.99 -11.28
N GLN A 255 -28.22 2.06 -12.48
CA GLN A 255 -28.94 2.32 -13.73
C GLN A 255 -29.87 1.15 -14.14
N GLU A 256 -29.54 -0.07 -13.74
CA GLU A 256 -30.34 -1.29 -14.02
C GLU A 256 -31.46 -1.53 -12.98
N ARG A 257 -31.60 -0.65 -11.97
CA ARG A 257 -32.62 -0.80 -10.94
C ARG A 257 -33.97 -0.24 -11.36
N ASP A 258 -35.05 -1.01 -11.19
CA ASP A 258 -36.42 -0.59 -11.48
C ASP A 258 -36.87 0.61 -10.66
N GLU A 259 -36.29 0.80 -9.48
CA GLU A 259 -36.57 1.91 -8.61
C GLU A 259 -35.96 3.25 -9.07
N VAL A 260 -34.93 3.20 -9.92
CA VAL A 260 -34.14 4.36 -10.38
C VAL A 260 -34.50 4.68 -11.83
N ALA A 261 -34.99 5.88 -12.09
CA ALA A 261 -35.27 6.35 -13.45
C ALA A 261 -34.02 6.87 -14.13
N GLU A 262 -33.14 7.57 -13.37
CA GLU A 262 -31.91 8.17 -13.89
C GLU A 262 -30.94 8.46 -12.76
N VAL A 263 -29.66 8.13 -12.92
CA VAL A 263 -28.59 8.50 -11.98
C VAL A 263 -27.96 9.78 -12.46
N TYR A 264 -28.07 10.85 -11.67
CA TYR A 264 -27.48 12.15 -11.98
C TYR A 264 -26.02 12.23 -11.56
N ASN A 265 -25.71 11.73 -10.37
CA ASN A 265 -24.34 11.73 -9.86
C ASN A 265 -24.10 10.53 -8.93
N LEU A 266 -22.91 9.97 -9.03
CA LEU A 266 -22.42 8.94 -8.13
C LEU A 266 -21.02 9.37 -7.62
N ILE A 267 -20.95 9.74 -6.35
CA ILE A 267 -19.69 10.05 -5.69
C ILE A 267 -19.29 8.82 -4.88
N THR A 268 -18.10 8.32 -5.13
CA THR A 268 -17.49 7.26 -4.30
C THR A 268 -16.21 7.79 -3.69
N LEU A 269 -15.93 7.44 -2.44
CA LEU A 269 -14.75 7.88 -1.73
C LEU A 269 -14.14 6.69 -1.01
N GLN A 270 -12.88 6.38 -1.32
CA GLN A 270 -12.16 5.31 -0.65
C GLN A 270 -11.76 5.74 0.77
N ASN A 271 -12.08 4.92 1.76
CA ASN A 271 -11.77 5.14 3.18
C ASN A 271 -11.12 3.89 3.80
N GLY A 272 -9.85 3.68 3.51
CA GLY A 272 -9.15 2.44 3.84
C GLY A 272 -9.73 1.26 3.04
N ALA A 273 -10.19 0.24 3.72
CA ALA A 273 -10.85 -0.91 3.09
C ALA A 273 -12.33 -0.67 2.77
N ASP A 274 -12.93 0.39 3.33
CA ASP A 274 -14.34 0.69 3.18
C ASP A 274 -14.55 1.78 2.10
N VAL A 275 -15.76 1.84 1.52
CA VAL A 275 -16.15 2.85 0.54
C VAL A 275 -17.33 3.66 1.09
N VAL A 276 -17.23 4.98 0.95
CA VAL A 276 -18.34 5.91 1.16
C VAL A 276 -18.96 6.20 -0.19
N VAL A 277 -20.28 6.11 -0.27
CA VAL A 277 -21.05 6.33 -1.51
C VAL A 277 -22.11 7.39 -1.28
N ALA A 278 -22.20 8.36 -2.17
CA ALA A 278 -23.32 9.29 -2.25
C ALA A 278 -23.92 9.22 -3.67
N VAL A 279 -25.22 8.98 -3.71
CA VAL A 279 -25.99 8.84 -4.96
C VAL A 279 -26.98 10.00 -5.05
N LYS A 280 -26.99 10.71 -6.18
CA LYS A 280 -28.04 11.63 -6.55
C LYS A 280 -28.77 11.05 -7.76
N ALA A 281 -30.09 10.78 -7.61
CA ALA A 281 -30.83 10.08 -8.65
C ALA A 281 -32.30 10.51 -8.71
N ARG A 282 -32.85 10.47 -9.91
CA ARG A 282 -34.32 10.54 -10.11
C ARG A 282 -34.91 9.16 -9.90
N MET A 283 -35.81 9.07 -8.96
CA MET A 283 -36.55 7.82 -8.69
C MET A 283 -37.70 7.66 -9.68
N THR A 284 -38.05 6.41 -9.98
CA THR A 284 -39.29 6.10 -10.70
C THR A 284 -40.48 6.64 -9.89
N GLU A 285 -41.49 7.20 -10.55
CA GLU A 285 -42.66 7.79 -9.89
C GLU A 285 -43.29 6.86 -8.86
N ARG A 286 -43.62 7.39 -7.67
CA ARG A 286 -44.21 6.68 -6.56
C ARG A 286 -45.46 7.41 -6.08
N VAL A 287 -46.42 6.64 -5.62
CA VAL A 287 -47.75 7.13 -5.22
C VAL A 287 -47.70 7.95 -3.92
N SER A 288 -46.70 7.72 -3.07
CA SER A 288 -46.57 8.39 -1.78
C SER A 288 -45.10 8.56 -1.36
N ALA A 289 -44.84 9.49 -0.43
CA ALA A 289 -43.52 9.67 0.16
C ALA A 289 -43.00 8.39 0.85
N LEU A 290 -43.87 7.62 1.51
CA LEU A 290 -43.49 6.35 2.13
C LEU A 290 -43.00 5.35 1.07
N ALA A 291 -43.73 5.22 -0.04
CA ALA A 291 -43.36 4.32 -1.14
C ALA A 291 -42.04 4.75 -1.78
N LEU A 292 -41.72 6.05 -1.81
CA LEU A 292 -40.41 6.58 -2.26
C LEU A 292 -39.32 6.15 -1.29
N VAL A 293 -39.47 6.34 0.02
CA VAL A 293 -38.51 5.94 1.04
C VAL A 293 -38.25 4.42 0.99
N ASP A 294 -39.31 3.62 0.85
CA ASP A 294 -39.18 2.16 0.72
C ASP A 294 -38.42 1.76 -0.55
N ALA A 295 -38.56 2.48 -1.66
CA ALA A 295 -37.83 2.24 -2.88
C ALA A 295 -36.32 2.57 -2.68
N ILE A 296 -36.00 3.69 -2.04
CA ILE A 296 -34.62 4.07 -1.69
C ILE A 296 -33.99 3.00 -0.79
N ASN A 297 -34.68 2.59 0.28
CA ASN A 297 -34.20 1.56 1.20
C ASN A 297 -33.89 0.22 0.48
N ARG A 298 -34.73 -0.18 -0.50
CA ARG A 298 -34.46 -1.37 -1.32
C ARG A 298 -33.21 -1.21 -2.18
N CYS A 299 -33.02 -0.05 -2.83
CA CYS A 299 -31.81 0.25 -3.59
C CYS A 299 -30.57 0.20 -2.70
N GLU A 300 -30.62 0.84 -1.54
CA GLU A 300 -29.50 0.86 -0.59
C GLU A 300 -29.14 -0.55 -0.10
N HIS A 301 -30.15 -1.34 0.27
CA HIS A 301 -29.94 -2.71 0.70
C HIS A 301 -29.32 -3.56 -0.41
N ALA A 302 -29.85 -3.48 -1.62
CA ALA A 302 -29.32 -4.23 -2.76
C ALA A 302 -27.89 -3.82 -3.12
N LEU A 303 -27.56 -2.52 -3.07
CA LEU A 303 -26.22 -2.03 -3.35
C LEU A 303 -25.22 -2.51 -2.29
N ARG A 304 -25.58 -2.54 -1.01
CA ARG A 304 -24.72 -3.09 0.06
C ARG A 304 -24.52 -4.60 -0.05
N MET A 305 -25.53 -5.33 -0.55
CA MET A 305 -25.40 -6.78 -0.78
C MET A 305 -24.47 -7.08 -1.94
N GLU A 306 -24.52 -6.30 -3.03
CA GLU A 306 -23.67 -6.47 -4.21
C GLU A 306 -22.23 -5.95 -3.96
N PHE A 307 -22.09 -4.84 -3.20
CA PHE A 307 -20.80 -4.20 -2.89
C PHE A 307 -20.56 -4.18 -1.37
N PRO A 308 -20.06 -5.27 -0.78
CA PRO A 308 -19.90 -5.39 0.68
C PRO A 308 -18.94 -4.38 1.31
N ASP A 309 -18.05 -3.78 0.50
CA ASP A 309 -17.09 -2.76 0.95
C ASP A 309 -17.77 -1.38 1.14
N VAL A 310 -19.03 -1.20 0.70
CA VAL A 310 -19.83 0.01 0.92
C VAL A 310 -20.34 0.06 2.35
N ARG A 311 -19.66 0.86 3.18
CA ARG A 311 -20.02 1.03 4.59
C ARG A 311 -20.98 2.20 4.81
N TRP A 312 -20.75 3.31 4.13
CA TRP A 312 -21.53 4.52 4.22
C TRP A 312 -22.23 4.79 2.89
N LEU A 313 -23.53 4.90 2.89
CA LEU A 313 -24.33 5.14 1.71
C LEU A 313 -25.35 6.23 2.02
N PHE A 314 -25.30 7.30 1.25
CA PHE A 314 -26.22 8.42 1.28
C PHE A 314 -26.96 8.48 -0.05
N PHE A 315 -28.28 8.52 -0.01
CA PHE A 315 -29.11 8.55 -1.20
C PHE A 315 -29.95 9.83 -1.22
N GLU A 316 -29.75 10.68 -2.23
CA GLU A 316 -30.45 11.93 -2.46
C GLU A 316 -31.41 11.74 -3.64
N PRO A 317 -32.74 11.62 -3.43
CA PRO A 317 -33.69 11.67 -4.51
C PRO A 317 -33.84 13.11 -5.01
N ASP A 318 -33.74 13.32 -6.32
CA ASP A 318 -33.89 14.63 -6.94
C ASP A 318 -34.66 14.50 -8.27
N VAL A 319 -35.16 15.63 -8.77
CA VAL A 319 -35.87 15.74 -10.06
C VAL A 319 -35.06 16.52 -11.10
N THR A 320 -33.96 17.11 -10.68
CA THR A 320 -33.03 17.88 -11.53
C THR A 320 -31.59 17.40 -11.37
N ALA A 321 -30.84 17.40 -12.49
CA ALA A 321 -29.45 16.97 -12.54
C ALA A 321 -28.50 17.93 -11.77
#